data_0d958e22b876f8aaa1c79aa02f1f7c1d
#
_entry.id   0d958e22b876f8aaa1c79aa02f1f7c1d
#
_cell.length_a   1.000
_cell.length_b   1.000
_cell.length_c   1.000
_cell.angle_alpha   90.00
_cell.angle_beta   90.00
_cell.angle_gamma   90.00
#
_symmetry.space_group_name_H-M   'P 1'
#
loop_
_entity.id
_entity.type
_entity.pdbx_description
1 polymer ?
#
loop_
_entity_poly.entity_id
_entity_poly.type
_entity_poly.pdbx_seq_one_letter_code
_entity_poly.pdbx_strand_id
1 'polypeptide(L)'
;MSGGNQQKAIIAREVEQNDDLLIAVQPTRGLDVGAIEFIHKQIVKTRDNNKAVLLVSLELDEVMNLSDRILVMYEGEIVADLNPKETTIQELGLYMAGSKRGEGYEK
;
A
#
# COMPACT_ATOMS: atom_id res chain seq x y z
N MET A 1 -6.19 17.19 18.14
CA MET A 1 -5.45 17.01 16.86
C MET A 1 -6.33 16.27 15.86
N SER A 2 -6.36 16.70 14.60
CA SER A 2 -7.10 15.98 13.56
C SER A 2 -6.47 14.61 13.29
N GLY A 3 -7.26 13.68 12.75
CA GLY A 3 -6.75 12.36 12.40
C GLY A 3 -5.57 12.40 11.42
N GLY A 4 -5.59 13.37 10.48
CA GLY A 4 -4.51 13.56 9.53
C GLY A 4 -3.20 13.95 10.19
N ASN A 5 -3.23 14.84 11.18
CA ASN A 5 -2.03 15.25 11.90
C ASN A 5 -1.47 14.12 12.77
N GLN A 6 -2.33 13.31 13.36
CA GLN A 6 -1.91 12.14 14.12
C GLN A 6 -1.21 11.12 13.21
N GLN A 7 -1.79 10.87 12.04
CA GLN A 7 -1.22 9.92 11.08
C GLN A 7 0.14 10.39 10.56
N LYS A 8 0.28 11.69 10.25
CA LYS A 8 1.57 12.27 9.85
C LYS A 8 2.62 12.06 10.94
N ALA A 9 2.27 12.29 12.20
CA ALA A 9 3.18 12.13 13.33
C ALA A 9 3.63 10.67 13.48
N ILE A 10 2.72 9.72 13.33
CA ILE A 10 3.03 8.29 13.42
C ILE A 10 4.00 7.88 12.32
N ILE A 11 3.72 8.25 11.08
CA ILE A 11 4.58 7.90 9.94
C ILE A 11 5.96 8.55 10.08
N ALA A 12 6.03 9.83 10.44
CA ALA A 12 7.30 10.52 10.63
C ALA A 12 8.14 9.85 11.73
N ARG A 13 7.52 9.43 12.82
CA ARG A 13 8.20 8.74 13.90
C ARG A 13 8.79 7.41 13.46
N GLU A 14 8.02 6.61 12.71
CA GLU A 14 8.50 5.33 12.18
C GLU A 14 9.70 5.52 11.26
N VAL A 15 9.66 6.53 10.40
CA VAL A 15 10.77 6.85 9.50
C VAL A 15 12.00 7.28 10.30
N GLU A 16 11.84 8.11 11.34
CA GLU A 16 12.94 8.60 12.16
C GLU A 16 13.60 7.51 13.01
N GLN A 17 12.89 6.48 13.36
CA GLN A 17 13.46 5.36 14.12
C GLN A 17 14.45 4.53 13.31
N ASN A 18 14.58 4.84 12.03
CA ASN A 18 15.57 4.22 11.15
C ASN A 18 15.45 2.69 11.07
N ASP A 19 14.23 2.18 11.21
CA ASP A 19 13.96 0.76 11.04
C ASP A 19 14.16 0.34 9.58
N ASP A 20 14.56 -0.91 9.37
CA ASP A 20 14.73 -1.46 8.03
C ASP A 20 13.41 -1.75 7.34
N LEU A 21 12.32 -1.84 8.09
CA LEU A 21 10.98 -2.12 7.59
C LEU A 21 9.97 -1.13 8.15
N LEU A 22 9.23 -0.48 7.26
CA LEU A 22 8.08 0.33 7.61
C LEU A 22 6.81 -0.45 7.26
N ILE A 23 5.91 -0.61 8.23
CA ILE A 23 4.59 -1.21 8.02
C ILE A 23 3.55 -0.10 8.08
N ALA A 24 2.83 0.12 6.97
CA ALA A 24 1.80 1.14 6.88
C ALA A 24 0.46 0.47 6.53
N VAL A 25 -0.48 0.49 7.48
CA VAL A 25 -1.80 -0.13 7.33
C VAL A 25 -2.84 0.97 7.18
N GLN A 26 -3.52 1.01 6.03
CA GLN A 26 -4.55 2.00 5.70
C GLN A 26 -4.07 3.44 6.02
N PRO A 27 -2.86 3.83 5.57
CA PRO A 27 -2.20 5.04 6.08
C PRO A 27 -2.92 6.34 5.70
N THR A 28 -3.74 6.31 4.65
CA THR A 28 -4.40 7.51 4.14
C THR A 28 -5.91 7.48 4.30
N ARG A 29 -6.45 6.47 4.97
CA ARG A 29 -7.89 6.32 5.14
C ARG A 29 -8.50 7.52 5.87
N GLY A 30 -9.49 8.14 5.23
CA GLY A 30 -10.22 9.26 5.83
C GLY A 30 -9.47 10.58 5.88
N LEU A 31 -8.33 10.70 5.18
CA LEU A 31 -7.50 11.91 5.21
C LEU A 31 -7.78 12.83 4.01
N ASP A 32 -7.44 14.11 4.17
CA ASP A 32 -7.50 15.07 3.07
C ASP A 32 -6.32 14.91 2.09
N VAL A 33 -6.41 15.58 0.94
CA VAL A 33 -5.43 15.46 -0.14
C VAL A 33 -4.02 15.84 0.32
N GLY A 34 -3.88 16.90 1.09
CA GLY A 34 -2.56 17.35 1.56
C GLY A 34 -1.90 16.34 2.49
N ALA A 35 -2.69 15.74 3.39
CA ALA A 35 -2.20 14.71 4.30
C ALA A 35 -1.82 13.43 3.52
N ILE A 36 -2.62 13.05 2.53
CA ILE A 36 -2.33 11.90 1.67
C ILE A 36 -1.00 12.09 0.94
N GLU A 37 -0.80 13.26 0.33
CA GLU A 37 0.44 13.56 -0.38
C GLU A 37 1.67 13.49 0.54
N PHE A 38 1.54 14.04 1.75
CA PHE A 38 2.63 13.99 2.72
C PHE A 38 2.99 12.55 3.05
N ILE A 39 2.01 11.72 3.35
CA ILE A 39 2.24 10.32 3.72
C ILE A 39 2.84 9.54 2.55
N HIS A 40 2.33 9.73 1.34
CA HIS A 40 2.86 9.05 0.16
C HIS A 40 4.33 9.43 -0.08
N LYS A 41 4.70 10.69 0.09
CA LYS A 41 6.09 11.14 -0.04
C LYS A 41 6.99 10.48 1.00
N GLN A 42 6.52 10.33 2.24
CA GLN A 42 7.29 9.66 3.28
C GLN A 42 7.51 8.17 2.99
N ILE A 43 6.50 7.50 2.45
CA ILE A 43 6.58 6.10 2.06
C ILE A 43 7.62 5.92 0.93
N VAL A 44 7.52 6.73 -0.12
CA VAL A 44 8.46 6.67 -1.25
C VAL A 44 9.89 6.99 -0.80
N LYS A 45 10.05 7.99 0.04
CA LYS A 45 11.36 8.36 0.58
C LYS A 45 11.99 7.22 1.38
N THR A 46 11.19 6.51 2.17
CA THR A 46 11.64 5.35 2.95
C THR A 46 12.16 4.26 2.01
N ARG A 47 11.41 3.94 0.98
CA ARG A 47 11.81 2.96 -0.04
C ARG A 47 13.11 3.40 -0.73
N ASP A 48 13.19 4.67 -1.13
CA ASP A 48 14.36 5.20 -1.84
C ASP A 48 15.62 5.22 -0.96
N ASN A 49 15.46 5.15 0.35
CA ASN A 49 16.57 5.02 1.30
C ASN A 49 16.93 3.55 1.60
N ASN A 50 16.62 2.65 0.68
CA ASN A 50 16.92 1.22 0.76
C ASN A 50 16.25 0.50 1.92
N LYS A 51 15.09 0.99 2.35
CA LYS A 51 14.28 0.33 3.36
C LYS A 51 13.11 -0.39 2.71
N ALA A 52 12.64 -1.44 3.36
CA ALA A 52 11.45 -2.15 2.91
C ALA A 52 10.20 -1.46 3.44
N VAL A 53 9.14 -1.43 2.63
CA VAL A 53 7.83 -0.92 3.04
C VAL A 53 6.79 -1.98 2.75
N LEU A 54 6.02 -2.35 3.78
CA LEU A 54 4.83 -3.16 3.60
C LEU A 54 3.61 -2.24 3.71
N LEU A 55 2.95 -2.01 2.59
CA LEU A 55 1.75 -1.19 2.51
C LEU A 55 0.52 -2.09 2.46
N VAL A 56 -0.39 -1.92 3.41
CA VAL A 56 -1.68 -2.60 3.42
C VAL A 56 -2.76 -1.55 3.17
N SER A 57 -3.46 -1.66 2.05
CA SER A 57 -4.45 -0.67 1.64
C SER A 57 -5.58 -1.29 0.83
N LEU A 58 -6.77 -0.73 0.96
CA LEU A 58 -7.94 -1.05 0.13
C LEU A 58 -8.13 -0.02 -0.99
N GLU A 59 -7.29 1.03 -1.02
CA GLU A 59 -7.37 2.08 -2.04
C GLU A 59 -6.59 1.65 -3.28
N LEU A 60 -7.28 1.39 -4.38
CA LEU A 60 -6.67 0.86 -5.61
C LEU A 60 -5.60 1.81 -6.17
N ASP A 61 -5.90 3.10 -6.20
CA ASP A 61 -4.97 4.11 -6.72
C ASP A 61 -3.69 4.17 -5.87
N GLU A 62 -3.82 4.10 -4.55
CA GLU A 62 -2.68 4.11 -3.64
C GLU A 62 -1.78 2.90 -3.88
N VAL A 63 -2.37 1.74 -3.95
CA VAL A 63 -1.64 0.49 -4.18
C VAL A 63 -0.92 0.52 -5.54
N MET A 64 -1.62 0.94 -6.59
CA MET A 64 -1.05 0.99 -7.94
C MET A 64 0.08 2.01 -8.06
N ASN A 65 -0.05 3.16 -7.40
CA ASN A 65 0.91 4.25 -7.54
C ASN A 65 2.17 4.08 -6.69
N LEU A 66 2.07 3.40 -5.56
CA LEU A 66 3.19 3.31 -4.61
C LEU A 66 3.94 1.99 -4.65
N SER A 67 3.31 0.92 -5.12
CA SER A 67 3.85 -0.43 -4.97
C SER A 67 4.78 -0.81 -6.10
N ASP A 68 5.83 -1.54 -5.75
CA ASP A 68 6.71 -2.20 -6.72
C ASP A 68 6.21 -3.62 -7.00
N ARG A 69 5.50 -4.19 -6.05
CA ARG A 69 4.91 -5.54 -6.13
C ARG A 69 3.61 -5.53 -5.34
N ILE A 70 2.59 -6.15 -5.88
CA ILE A 70 1.27 -6.20 -5.25
C ILE A 70 0.89 -7.65 -4.97
N LEU A 71 0.58 -7.93 -3.71
CA LEU A 71 -0.02 -9.20 -3.31
C LEU A 71 -1.48 -8.94 -2.99
N VAL A 72 -2.38 -9.68 -3.63
CA VAL A 72 -3.82 -9.54 -3.37
C VAL A 72 -4.27 -10.68 -2.48
N MET A 73 -4.97 -10.32 -1.40
CA MET A 73 -5.55 -11.29 -0.47
C MET A 73 -7.06 -11.31 -0.59
N TYR A 74 -7.64 -12.49 -0.52
CA TYR A 74 -9.08 -12.67 -0.50
C TYR A 74 -9.42 -13.87 0.40
N GLU A 75 -10.29 -13.64 1.37
CA GLU A 75 -10.73 -14.68 2.31
C GLU A 75 -9.56 -15.45 2.97
N GLY A 76 -8.53 -14.72 3.39
CA GLY A 76 -7.40 -15.31 4.09
C GLY A 76 -6.37 -15.96 3.20
N GLU A 77 -6.52 -15.87 1.88
CA GLU A 77 -5.59 -16.47 0.93
C GLU A 77 -4.98 -15.40 0.02
N ILE A 78 -3.73 -15.60 -0.39
CA ILE A 78 -3.13 -14.79 -1.45
C ILE A 78 -3.64 -15.34 -2.77
N VAL A 79 -4.34 -14.52 -3.55
CA VAL A 79 -4.94 -14.92 -4.82
C VAL A 79 -4.22 -14.39 -6.04
N ALA A 80 -3.28 -13.46 -5.86
CA ALA A 80 -2.48 -12.94 -6.96
C ALA A 80 -1.19 -12.29 -6.45
N ASP A 81 -0.17 -12.30 -7.31
CA ASP A 81 1.10 -11.61 -7.13
C ASP A 81 1.33 -10.84 -8.43
N LEU A 82 1.22 -9.53 -8.40
CA LEU A 82 1.11 -8.69 -9.58
C LEU A 82 2.24 -7.67 -9.68
N ASN A 83 2.65 -7.38 -10.92
CA ASN A 83 3.49 -6.24 -11.22
C ASN A 83 2.58 -5.06 -11.58
N PRO A 84 2.60 -3.94 -10.83
CA PRO A 84 1.72 -2.80 -11.11
C PRO A 84 1.91 -2.20 -12.49
N LYS A 85 3.08 -2.35 -13.09
CA LYS A 85 3.36 -1.86 -14.44
C LYS A 85 2.66 -2.68 -15.53
N GLU A 86 2.26 -3.89 -15.21
CA GLU A 86 1.61 -4.82 -16.14
C GLU A 86 0.16 -5.09 -15.78
N THR A 87 -0.37 -4.37 -14.79
CA THR A 87 -1.72 -4.60 -14.26
C THR A 87 -2.54 -3.32 -14.37
N THR A 88 -3.82 -3.47 -14.70
CA THR A 88 -4.76 -2.34 -14.71
C THR A 88 -5.52 -2.26 -13.39
N ILE A 89 -6.12 -1.10 -13.12
CA ILE A 89 -6.98 -0.92 -11.94
C ILE A 89 -8.17 -1.88 -12.00
N GLN A 90 -8.73 -2.10 -13.19
CA GLN A 90 -9.84 -3.02 -13.39
C GLN A 90 -9.46 -4.45 -13.03
N GLU A 91 -8.28 -4.90 -13.47
CA GLU A 91 -7.79 -6.23 -13.12
C GLU A 91 -7.56 -6.38 -11.62
N LEU A 92 -6.92 -5.37 -11.02
CA LEU A 92 -6.70 -5.37 -9.58
C LEU A 92 -8.01 -5.49 -8.81
N GLY A 93 -9.04 -4.74 -9.23
CA GLY A 93 -10.37 -4.81 -8.64
C GLY A 93 -10.98 -6.21 -8.71
N LEU A 94 -10.80 -6.89 -9.84
CA LEU A 94 -11.32 -8.26 -10.01
C LEU A 94 -10.63 -9.25 -9.06
N TYR A 95 -9.33 -9.15 -8.89
CA TYR A 95 -8.60 -9.99 -7.93
C TYR A 95 -9.05 -9.70 -6.49
N MET A 96 -9.21 -8.44 -6.14
CA MET A 96 -9.62 -8.04 -4.79
C MET A 96 -11.05 -8.47 -4.45
N ALA A 97 -11.91 -8.56 -5.45
CA ALA A 97 -13.29 -9.06 -5.28
C ALA A 97 -13.40 -10.57 -5.29
N GLY A 98 -12.30 -11.28 -5.51
CA GLY A 98 -12.31 -12.73 -5.62
C GLY A 98 -12.85 -13.27 -6.95
N SER A 99 -13.11 -12.37 -7.92
CA SER A 99 -13.67 -12.75 -9.23
C SER A 99 -12.62 -13.34 -10.18
N LYS A 100 -11.34 -13.17 -9.85
CA LYS A 100 -10.23 -13.65 -10.66
C LYS A 100 -9.11 -14.10 -9.74
N ARG A 101 -8.37 -15.12 -10.15
CA ARG A 101 -7.16 -15.57 -9.47
C ARG A 101 -6.00 -15.54 -10.45
N GLY A 102 -4.81 -15.20 -9.95
CA GLY A 102 -3.61 -15.17 -10.77
C GLY A 102 -3.12 -16.57 -11.09
N GLU A 103 -2.22 -16.67 -12.06
CA GLU A 103 -1.59 -17.92 -12.44
C GLU A 103 -0.85 -18.51 -11.23
N GLY A 104 -1.05 -19.79 -10.97
CA GLY A 104 -0.48 -20.48 -9.81
C GLY A 104 -1.29 -20.35 -8.53
N TYR A 105 -2.35 -19.55 -8.51
CA TYR A 105 -3.23 -19.32 -7.35
C TYR A 105 -4.63 -19.91 -7.55
N GLU A 106 -4.86 -20.58 -8.64
CA GLU A 106 -6.14 -21.26 -8.92
C GLU A 106 -6.27 -22.51 -8.07
N LYS A 107 -7.49 -22.76 -7.61
CA LYS A 107 -7.80 -23.98 -6.87
C LYS A 107 -7.98 -25.16 -7.80
#